data_4af24922197998765e108821ca4acbde
#
_entry.id   4af24922197998765e108821ca4acbde
#
_cell.length_a   1.000
_cell.length_b   1.000
_cell.length_c   1.000
_cell.angle_alpha   90.00
_cell.angle_beta   90.00
_cell.angle_gamma   90.00
#
_symmetry.space_group_name_H-M   'P 1'
#
loop_
_entity.id
_entity.type
_entity.pdbx_description
1 polymer ?
#
loop_
_entity_poly.entity_id
_entity_poly.type
_entity_poly.pdbx_seq_one_letter_code
_entity_poly.pdbx_strand_id
1 'polypeptide(L)'
;MNPTSTLLALMAALPLLANAGDELSSRPVDLRMTFETVELPGQERMGLVGGTYFFQVAPELYIGPAAYGAATGQRGGFFTGGVDVAWKKPILSSAFVRAGAYLGGGGGGSAAVGGGLMLRPYVELAWQRDGYALGLSASQVRFPNGSISSRQWGLVMSLDDDFAFAPARQAGQAVETAARGGVGFDRISVVAGQYRPDAASRDVNGAAYAGSLGYAGFRADQMLSSHSFWGLESGAAVSGGADGYAEILGVFGLEYPLWDERLRVGARVAAGLGGGGRVATQGGIITKAAVGVRAQLGRHTSLALEAGRISAPDGRFKARTASVLLGLDLDVMPQDGAGERVLQGMEWEAKLTRYTAAARYSLPEQPFDTVGFAINRRIDPYLYYTGQALSAVDGRAGGYSMGLVGLGANSDAFAGGWSAGLELLGGAAGGGGVNTQGGAVVQAVAYLARDLPSAMRLKFGVGRVKSLKGELDSPLVDLSLNIPFSVPAKR
;
A
#
# COMPACT_ATOMS: atom_id res chain seq x y z
N MET A 1 -17.50 13.13 -18.63
CA MET A 1 -16.95 13.57 -17.32
C MET A 1 -15.47 13.19 -17.34
N ASN A 2 -14.61 14.14 -16.97
CA ASN A 2 -13.17 13.90 -16.93
C ASN A 2 -12.88 12.92 -15.76
N PRO A 3 -12.16 11.80 -15.96
CA PRO A 3 -11.94 10.79 -14.91
C PRO A 3 -11.27 11.36 -13.64
N THR A 4 -10.48 12.42 -13.78
CA THR A 4 -9.89 13.16 -12.67
C THR A 4 -10.93 13.87 -11.78
N SER A 5 -12.03 14.37 -12.35
CA SER A 5 -13.11 15.03 -11.59
C SER A 5 -13.93 14.01 -10.77
N THR A 6 -14.08 12.80 -11.28
CA THR A 6 -14.79 11.70 -10.59
C THR A 6 -13.96 11.17 -9.41
N LEU A 7 -12.65 11.08 -9.55
CA LEU A 7 -11.72 10.71 -8.48
C LEU A 7 -11.72 11.72 -7.33
N LEU A 8 -11.69 13.02 -7.64
CA LEU A 8 -11.78 14.09 -6.64
C LEU A 8 -13.12 14.06 -5.89
N ALA A 9 -14.23 13.77 -6.56
CA ALA A 9 -15.55 13.65 -5.93
C ALA A 9 -15.65 12.43 -5.00
N LEU A 10 -15.03 11.29 -5.38
CA LEU A 10 -14.96 10.09 -4.55
C LEU A 10 -14.02 10.28 -3.34
N MET A 11 -12.94 11.02 -3.51
CA MET A 11 -12.02 11.39 -2.42
C MET A 11 -12.68 12.32 -1.40
N ALA A 12 -13.64 13.14 -1.82
CA ALA A 12 -14.41 14.03 -0.94
C ALA A 12 -15.40 13.28 -0.02
N ALA A 13 -15.66 12.00 -0.24
CA ALA A 13 -16.54 11.19 0.60
C ALA A 13 -15.87 10.58 1.86
N LEU A 14 -14.56 10.78 2.06
CA LEU A 14 -13.80 10.35 3.26
C LEU A 14 -13.96 11.22 4.54
N PRO A 15 -14.81 12.30 4.61
CA PRO A 15 -14.81 13.28 5.72
C PRO A 15 -15.25 12.76 7.08
N LEU A 16 -15.60 11.52 7.24
CA LEU A 16 -16.31 11.04 8.43
C LEU A 16 -15.43 10.56 9.58
N LEU A 17 -14.11 10.47 9.39
CA LEU A 17 -13.15 10.33 10.50
C LEU A 17 -13.00 11.64 11.31
N ALA A 18 -13.45 12.77 10.77
CA ALA A 18 -13.31 14.09 11.36
C ALA A 18 -14.33 14.40 12.49
N ASN A 19 -15.42 13.66 12.59
CA ASN A 19 -16.52 13.91 13.55
C ASN A 19 -16.50 12.95 14.76
N ALA A 20 -15.32 12.54 15.23
CA ALA A 20 -15.21 11.89 16.54
C ALA A 20 -15.55 12.89 17.65
N GLY A 21 -16.35 12.46 18.63
CA GLY A 21 -16.56 13.20 19.89
C GLY A 21 -15.24 13.45 20.64
N ASP A 22 -15.29 13.93 21.87
CA ASP A 22 -14.08 14.19 22.69
C ASP A 22 -13.51 12.89 23.32
N GLU A 23 -13.99 11.73 22.95
CA GLU A 23 -13.55 10.42 23.45
C GLU A 23 -12.94 9.56 22.33
N LEU A 24 -12.17 8.54 22.71
CA LEU A 24 -11.71 7.51 21.80
C LEU A 24 -12.92 6.86 21.11
N SER A 25 -12.95 6.88 19.81
CA SER A 25 -14.02 6.34 18.99
C SER A 25 -13.57 5.06 18.31
N SER A 26 -14.50 4.13 18.10
CA SER A 26 -14.29 2.97 17.25
C SER A 26 -15.20 3.06 16.03
N ARG A 27 -14.69 2.69 14.86
CA ARG A 27 -15.48 2.55 13.64
C ARG A 27 -15.42 1.13 13.13
N PRO A 28 -16.58 0.56 12.76
CA PRO A 28 -16.59 -0.72 12.06
C PRO A 28 -15.82 -0.64 10.76
N VAL A 29 -14.95 -1.60 10.56
CA VAL A 29 -14.22 -1.81 9.31
C VAL A 29 -14.48 -3.23 8.80
N ASP A 30 -14.28 -3.42 7.50
CA ASP A 30 -14.51 -4.70 6.82
C ASP A 30 -13.30 -4.95 5.91
N LEU A 31 -12.47 -5.91 6.29
CA LEU A 31 -11.35 -6.37 5.46
C LEU A 31 -11.89 -7.37 4.44
N ARG A 32 -12.01 -6.94 3.20
CA ARG A 32 -12.56 -7.74 2.09
C ARG A 32 -11.44 -8.26 1.19
N MET A 33 -11.51 -9.52 0.83
CA MET A 33 -10.67 -10.17 -0.18
C MET A 33 -11.53 -10.77 -1.28
N THR A 34 -11.04 -10.72 -2.53
CA THR A 34 -11.70 -11.30 -3.69
C THR A 34 -10.74 -12.11 -4.51
N PHE A 35 -11.25 -13.15 -5.15
CA PHE A 35 -10.56 -13.91 -6.18
C PHE A 35 -11.50 -14.07 -7.38
N GLU A 36 -11.06 -13.68 -8.56
CA GLU A 36 -11.82 -13.76 -9.81
C GLU A 36 -10.91 -14.03 -11.00
N THR A 37 -11.47 -14.54 -12.10
CA THR A 37 -10.73 -14.77 -13.34
C THR A 37 -11.16 -13.75 -14.38
N VAL A 38 -10.22 -12.89 -14.77
CA VAL A 38 -10.38 -11.85 -15.80
C VAL A 38 -9.96 -12.41 -17.14
N GLU A 39 -10.80 -12.25 -18.14
CA GLU A 39 -10.50 -12.57 -19.53
C GLU A 39 -9.81 -11.39 -20.20
N LEU A 40 -8.63 -11.63 -20.76
CA LEU A 40 -7.81 -10.66 -21.45
C LEU A 40 -7.99 -10.79 -22.99
N PRO A 41 -7.57 -9.79 -23.80
CA PRO A 41 -7.54 -9.93 -25.25
C PRO A 41 -6.80 -11.18 -25.69
N GLY A 42 -7.34 -11.88 -26.71
CA GLY A 42 -6.79 -13.14 -27.20
C GLY A 42 -7.21 -14.36 -26.38
N GLN A 43 -8.26 -14.28 -25.57
CA GLN A 43 -8.80 -15.36 -24.72
C GLN A 43 -7.83 -15.84 -23.63
N GLU A 44 -6.83 -15.04 -23.30
CA GLU A 44 -5.95 -15.30 -22.15
C GLU A 44 -6.71 -15.08 -20.86
N ARG A 45 -6.43 -15.91 -19.83
CA ARG A 45 -7.05 -15.80 -18.51
C ARG A 45 -6.01 -15.37 -17.48
N MET A 46 -6.40 -14.40 -16.64
CA MET A 46 -5.63 -13.92 -15.51
C MET A 46 -6.46 -14.07 -14.23
N GLY A 47 -5.97 -14.82 -13.26
CA GLY A 47 -6.55 -14.84 -11.92
C GLY A 47 -6.17 -13.56 -11.19
N LEU A 48 -7.16 -12.80 -10.74
CA LEU A 48 -7.01 -11.53 -10.05
C LEU A 48 -7.41 -11.69 -8.58
N VAL A 49 -6.51 -11.33 -7.68
CA VAL A 49 -6.77 -11.23 -6.23
C VAL A 49 -6.88 -9.76 -5.87
N GLY A 50 -7.89 -9.39 -5.09
CA GLY A 50 -8.08 -8.05 -4.58
C GLY A 50 -8.21 -8.03 -3.06
N GLY A 51 -7.77 -6.93 -2.46
CA GLY A 51 -7.96 -6.61 -1.04
C GLY A 51 -8.49 -5.20 -0.89
N THR A 52 -9.48 -5.01 -0.02
CA THR A 52 -10.05 -3.70 0.33
C THR A 52 -10.18 -3.60 1.84
N TYR A 53 -9.75 -2.48 2.40
CA TYR A 53 -9.95 -2.14 3.82
C TYR A 53 -11.03 -1.07 3.90
N PHE A 54 -12.27 -1.50 4.11
CA PHE A 54 -13.44 -0.63 4.14
C PHE A 54 -13.67 0.01 5.50
N PHE A 55 -13.92 1.30 5.52
CA PHE A 55 -14.45 2.05 6.66
C PHE A 55 -15.93 2.32 6.46
N GLN A 56 -16.75 2.08 7.47
CA GLN A 56 -18.12 2.51 7.46
C GLN A 56 -18.19 4.03 7.65
N VAL A 57 -18.57 4.76 6.62
CA VAL A 57 -18.60 6.23 6.60
C VAL A 57 -20.02 6.79 6.87
N ALA A 58 -21.05 6.00 6.60
CA ALA A 58 -22.45 6.27 6.94
C ALA A 58 -23.19 4.92 7.11
N PRO A 59 -24.42 4.91 7.62
CA PRO A 59 -25.22 3.69 7.61
C PRO A 59 -25.22 3.03 6.23
N GLU A 60 -24.87 1.75 6.16
CA GLU A 60 -24.77 0.95 4.92
C GLU A 60 -23.72 1.43 3.90
N LEU A 61 -23.03 2.57 4.07
CA LEU A 61 -22.04 3.10 3.13
C LEU A 61 -20.61 2.89 3.63
N TYR A 62 -19.79 2.28 2.79
CA TYR A 62 -18.40 1.95 3.06
C TYR A 62 -17.49 2.53 1.98
N ILE A 63 -16.30 2.98 2.39
CA ILE A 63 -15.25 3.45 1.49
C ILE A 63 -13.89 3.03 2.02
N GLY A 64 -12.95 2.71 1.16
CA GLY A 64 -11.61 2.38 1.61
C GLY A 64 -10.56 2.19 0.52
N PRO A 65 -9.29 2.16 0.90
CA PRO A 65 -8.21 1.81 -0.01
C PRO A 65 -8.34 0.36 -0.46
N ALA A 66 -8.04 0.13 -1.72
CA ALA A 66 -8.08 -1.19 -2.32
C ALA A 66 -6.91 -1.41 -3.27
N ALA A 67 -6.46 -2.66 -3.37
CA ALA A 67 -5.44 -3.07 -4.32
C ALA A 67 -5.82 -4.40 -4.96
N TYR A 68 -5.43 -4.57 -6.22
CA TYR A 68 -5.61 -5.82 -6.98
C TYR A 68 -4.30 -6.24 -7.62
N GLY A 69 -4.04 -7.54 -7.68
CA GLY A 69 -2.84 -8.09 -8.32
C GLY A 69 -3.08 -9.44 -8.98
N ALA A 70 -2.31 -9.75 -10.01
CA ALA A 70 -2.36 -11.04 -10.66
C ALA A 70 -1.78 -12.14 -9.77
N ALA A 71 -2.51 -13.27 -9.67
CA ALA A 71 -2.12 -14.45 -8.91
C ALA A 71 -1.91 -15.68 -9.80
N THR A 72 -2.65 -15.81 -10.91
CA THR A 72 -2.52 -16.92 -11.84
C THR A 72 -2.52 -16.46 -13.29
N GLY A 73 -2.11 -17.31 -14.21
CA GLY A 73 -1.93 -16.96 -15.63
C GLY A 73 -0.48 -16.57 -15.93
N GLN A 74 -0.28 -15.53 -16.74
CA GLN A 74 1.06 -15.11 -17.19
C GLN A 74 1.35 -13.62 -16.94
N ARG A 75 0.57 -12.95 -16.07
CA ARG A 75 0.61 -11.51 -15.85
C ARG A 75 1.19 -11.12 -14.49
N GLY A 76 2.12 -11.91 -13.95
CA GLY A 76 2.84 -11.59 -12.72
C GLY A 76 3.47 -10.19 -12.78
N GLY A 77 3.25 -9.40 -11.72
CA GLY A 77 3.61 -7.97 -11.70
C GLY A 77 2.51 -7.04 -12.22
N PHE A 78 1.32 -7.57 -12.52
CA PHE A 78 0.14 -6.73 -12.66
C PHE A 78 -0.36 -6.33 -11.26
N PHE A 79 -0.38 -5.04 -10.98
CA PHE A 79 -0.90 -4.44 -9.75
C PHE A 79 -1.68 -3.18 -10.05
N THR A 80 -2.77 -2.98 -9.31
CA THR A 80 -3.51 -1.71 -9.29
C THR A 80 -3.80 -1.30 -7.87
N GLY A 81 -3.80 0.01 -7.59
CA GLY A 81 -4.16 0.59 -6.31
C GLY A 81 -5.16 1.72 -6.49
N GLY A 82 -6.09 1.86 -5.55
CA GLY A 82 -7.14 2.87 -5.66
C GLY A 82 -8.12 2.84 -4.50
N VAL A 83 -9.33 3.33 -4.75
CA VAL A 83 -10.43 3.43 -3.79
C VAL A 83 -11.57 2.52 -4.19
N ASP A 84 -12.17 1.87 -3.23
CA ASP A 84 -13.43 1.13 -3.38
C ASP A 84 -14.54 1.82 -2.58
N VAL A 85 -15.72 1.94 -3.17
CA VAL A 85 -16.93 2.48 -2.52
C VAL A 85 -18.03 1.45 -2.63
N ALA A 86 -18.67 1.14 -1.52
CA ALA A 86 -19.70 0.10 -1.46
C ALA A 86 -20.87 0.48 -0.56
N TRP A 87 -22.03 0.04 -0.98
CA TRP A 87 -23.24 -0.02 -0.17
C TRP A 87 -23.45 -1.47 0.28
N LYS A 88 -23.55 -1.72 1.60
CA LYS A 88 -23.71 -3.05 2.23
C LYS A 88 -25.01 -3.07 3.00
N LYS A 89 -25.96 -3.93 2.61
CA LYS A 89 -27.26 -4.05 3.24
C LYS A 89 -27.52 -5.47 3.73
N PRO A 90 -27.83 -5.68 5.01
CA PRO A 90 -28.32 -6.94 5.51
C PRO A 90 -29.66 -7.29 4.83
N ILE A 91 -29.81 -8.55 4.38
CA ILE A 91 -31.04 -9.10 3.82
C ILE A 91 -31.65 -10.18 4.72
N LEU A 92 -30.80 -10.85 5.50
CA LEU A 92 -31.15 -11.81 6.55
C LEU A 92 -30.23 -11.57 7.75
N SER A 93 -30.51 -12.19 8.88
CA SER A 93 -29.64 -12.11 10.07
C SER A 93 -28.19 -12.59 9.83
N SER A 94 -28.02 -13.46 8.84
CA SER A 94 -26.73 -14.07 8.47
C SER A 94 -26.32 -13.82 7.03
N ALA A 95 -26.97 -12.91 6.29
CA ALA A 95 -26.63 -12.65 4.90
C ALA A 95 -26.80 -11.18 4.53
N PHE A 96 -25.93 -10.68 3.64
CA PHE A 96 -26.00 -9.32 3.11
C PHE A 96 -25.76 -9.28 1.61
N VAL A 97 -26.26 -8.22 0.98
CA VAL A 97 -25.87 -7.79 -0.37
C VAL A 97 -24.95 -6.60 -0.25
N ARG A 98 -23.88 -6.60 -1.06
CA ARG A 98 -22.99 -5.45 -1.25
C ARG A 98 -22.97 -5.07 -2.72
N ALA A 99 -23.15 -3.80 -3.04
CA ALA A 99 -22.97 -3.26 -4.38
C ALA A 99 -21.96 -2.12 -4.32
N GLY A 100 -20.99 -2.12 -5.22
CA GLY A 100 -19.93 -1.14 -5.15
C GLY A 100 -19.15 -0.97 -6.46
N ALA A 101 -18.14 -0.12 -6.40
CA ALA A 101 -17.23 0.12 -7.52
C ALA A 101 -15.84 0.51 -7.01
N TYR A 102 -14.85 -0.18 -7.55
CA TYR A 102 -13.44 0.20 -7.43
C TYR A 102 -13.05 1.14 -8.57
N LEU A 103 -12.27 2.17 -8.24
CA LEU A 103 -11.60 3.09 -9.12
C LEU A 103 -10.14 3.21 -8.72
N GLY A 104 -9.21 2.91 -9.62
CA GLY A 104 -7.79 2.98 -9.30
C GLY A 104 -6.91 2.99 -10.52
N GLY A 105 -5.61 2.97 -10.28
CA GLY A 105 -4.59 3.02 -11.31
C GLY A 105 -3.60 1.87 -11.22
N GLY A 106 -2.89 1.60 -12.31
CA GLY A 106 -1.82 0.61 -12.35
C GLY A 106 -1.81 -0.23 -13.62
N GLY A 107 -1.40 -1.49 -13.47
CA GLY A 107 -1.22 -2.43 -14.56
C GLY A 107 0.07 -3.23 -14.38
N GLY A 108 0.77 -3.52 -15.46
CA GLY A 108 2.01 -4.32 -15.44
C GLY A 108 1.81 -5.71 -16.06
N GLY A 109 2.81 -6.57 -15.95
CA GLY A 109 2.79 -7.90 -16.56
C GLY A 109 2.53 -7.88 -18.08
N SER A 110 2.83 -6.78 -18.77
CA SER A 110 2.51 -6.55 -20.20
C SER A 110 1.02 -6.63 -20.51
N ALA A 111 0.14 -6.38 -19.56
CA ALA A 111 -1.30 -6.31 -19.79
C ALA A 111 -1.68 -5.02 -20.55
N ALA A 112 -2.68 -5.12 -21.43
CA ALA A 112 -3.09 -4.02 -22.30
C ALA A 112 -3.98 -3.00 -21.58
N VAL A 113 -3.44 -2.32 -20.60
CA VAL A 113 -4.13 -1.40 -19.66
C VAL A 113 -4.17 0.06 -20.13
N GLY A 114 -3.47 0.40 -21.24
CA GLY A 114 -3.39 1.78 -21.72
C GLY A 114 -2.75 2.74 -20.72
N GLY A 115 -3.49 3.73 -20.25
CA GLY A 115 -3.02 4.68 -19.23
C GLY A 115 -3.00 4.12 -17.80
N GLY A 116 -3.64 2.97 -17.56
CA GLY A 116 -3.67 2.29 -16.28
C GLY A 116 -4.94 2.47 -15.45
N LEU A 117 -5.88 3.34 -15.84
CA LEU A 117 -7.13 3.52 -15.13
C LEU A 117 -7.97 2.24 -15.17
N MET A 118 -8.27 1.67 -14.01
CA MET A 118 -9.12 0.50 -13.83
C MET A 118 -10.43 0.89 -13.15
N LEU A 119 -11.55 0.46 -13.75
CA LEU A 119 -12.90 0.52 -13.19
C LEU A 119 -13.41 -0.89 -12.92
N ARG A 120 -13.95 -1.13 -11.73
CA ARG A 120 -14.51 -2.44 -11.37
C ARG A 120 -15.80 -2.30 -10.58
N PRO A 121 -16.98 -2.07 -11.23
CA PRO A 121 -18.28 -2.24 -10.59
C PRO A 121 -18.53 -3.71 -10.24
N TYR A 122 -19.26 -3.93 -9.14
CA TYR A 122 -19.58 -5.28 -8.67
C TYR A 122 -20.86 -5.33 -7.81
N VAL A 123 -21.42 -6.53 -7.72
CA VAL A 123 -22.48 -6.90 -6.75
C VAL A 123 -22.08 -8.21 -6.10
N GLU A 124 -22.30 -8.33 -4.79
CA GLU A 124 -21.95 -9.49 -3.97
C GLU A 124 -23.13 -9.95 -3.15
N LEU A 125 -23.21 -11.25 -2.98
CA LEU A 125 -24.07 -11.90 -2.00
C LEU A 125 -23.18 -12.73 -1.08
N ALA A 126 -23.21 -12.45 0.21
CA ALA A 126 -22.35 -13.12 1.19
C ALA A 126 -23.13 -13.53 2.44
N TRP A 127 -22.71 -14.64 3.03
CA TRP A 127 -23.16 -15.16 4.32
C TRP A 127 -22.14 -14.80 5.38
N GLN A 128 -22.63 -14.24 6.48
CA GLN A 128 -21.81 -13.77 7.59
C GLN A 128 -22.08 -14.61 8.84
N ARG A 129 -21.00 -14.99 9.53
CA ARG A 129 -21.04 -15.68 10.81
C ARG A 129 -19.80 -15.32 11.64
N ASP A 130 -20.02 -14.94 12.90
CA ASP A 130 -18.94 -14.68 13.88
C ASP A 130 -17.86 -13.69 13.39
N GLY A 131 -18.27 -12.62 12.66
CA GLY A 131 -17.36 -11.62 12.09
C GLY A 131 -16.72 -12.01 10.75
N TYR A 132 -16.90 -13.24 10.26
CA TYR A 132 -16.42 -13.69 8.96
C TYR A 132 -17.58 -13.78 7.96
N ALA A 133 -17.31 -13.42 6.71
CA ALA A 133 -18.27 -13.60 5.64
C ALA A 133 -17.63 -14.31 4.44
N LEU A 134 -18.41 -15.15 3.77
CA LEU A 134 -18.04 -15.82 2.52
C LEU A 134 -19.17 -15.69 1.52
N GLY A 135 -18.84 -15.39 0.26
CA GLY A 135 -19.87 -15.16 -0.75
C GLY A 135 -19.37 -15.22 -2.19
N LEU A 136 -20.24 -14.83 -3.08
CA LEU A 136 -20.02 -14.73 -4.51
C LEU A 136 -20.11 -13.27 -4.96
N SER A 137 -19.26 -12.89 -5.88
CA SER A 137 -19.21 -11.58 -6.53
C SER A 137 -19.47 -11.72 -8.02
N ALA A 138 -20.32 -10.87 -8.58
CA ALA A 138 -20.41 -10.63 -10.01
C ALA A 138 -19.78 -9.26 -10.29
N SER A 139 -18.80 -9.18 -11.17
CA SER A 139 -18.04 -7.97 -11.41
C SER A 139 -17.74 -7.74 -12.89
N GLN A 140 -17.34 -6.51 -13.21
CA GLN A 140 -16.78 -6.17 -14.51
C GLN A 140 -15.47 -5.42 -14.31
N VAL A 141 -14.36 -5.94 -14.83
CA VAL A 141 -13.07 -5.22 -14.91
C VAL A 141 -12.97 -4.53 -16.26
N ARG A 142 -12.71 -3.23 -16.24
CA ARG A 142 -12.58 -2.41 -17.44
C ARG A 142 -11.41 -1.43 -17.32
N PHE A 143 -10.62 -1.34 -18.39
CA PHE A 143 -9.60 -0.32 -18.60
C PHE A 143 -10.04 0.60 -19.76
N PRO A 144 -10.60 1.80 -19.47
CA PRO A 144 -11.19 2.66 -20.51
C PRO A 144 -10.22 3.08 -21.61
N ASN A 145 -8.94 3.26 -21.28
CA ASN A 145 -7.87 3.64 -22.20
C ASN A 145 -7.03 2.44 -22.67
N GLY A 146 -7.44 1.22 -22.32
CA GLY A 146 -6.84 -0.04 -22.72
C GLY A 146 -7.82 -0.92 -23.48
N SER A 147 -7.47 -2.19 -23.67
CA SER A 147 -8.31 -3.15 -24.40
C SER A 147 -8.93 -4.24 -23.50
N ILE A 148 -8.79 -4.11 -22.17
CA ILE A 148 -9.35 -5.08 -21.21
C ILE A 148 -10.77 -4.67 -20.85
N SER A 149 -11.74 -5.57 -21.10
CA SER A 149 -13.13 -5.45 -20.65
C SER A 149 -13.68 -6.86 -20.45
N SER A 150 -13.80 -7.28 -19.18
CA SER A 150 -14.18 -8.64 -18.78
C SER A 150 -15.31 -8.60 -17.77
N ARG A 151 -16.28 -9.53 -17.88
CA ARG A 151 -17.32 -9.77 -16.88
C ARG A 151 -17.10 -11.15 -16.32
N GLN A 152 -17.11 -11.26 -15.01
CA GLN A 152 -16.77 -12.50 -14.32
C GLN A 152 -17.52 -12.68 -13.01
N TRP A 153 -17.51 -13.93 -12.55
CA TRP A 153 -17.85 -14.30 -11.19
C TRP A 153 -16.57 -14.51 -10.38
N GLY A 154 -16.65 -14.26 -9.09
CA GLY A 154 -15.55 -14.44 -8.16
C GLY A 154 -16.02 -14.89 -6.80
N LEU A 155 -15.07 -15.33 -5.99
CA LEU A 155 -15.26 -15.58 -4.57
C LEU A 155 -14.95 -14.30 -3.80
N VAL A 156 -15.69 -14.05 -2.73
CA VAL A 156 -15.42 -12.97 -1.80
C VAL A 156 -15.39 -13.50 -0.37
N MET A 157 -14.42 -13.02 0.39
CA MET A 157 -14.31 -13.25 1.82
C MET A 157 -14.16 -11.90 2.52
N SER A 158 -14.80 -11.73 3.68
CA SER A 158 -14.66 -10.53 4.52
C SER A 158 -14.42 -10.92 5.97
N LEU A 159 -13.72 -10.03 6.67
CA LEU A 159 -13.51 -10.07 8.10
C LEU A 159 -13.89 -8.71 8.68
N ASP A 160 -14.84 -8.69 9.61
CA ASP A 160 -15.21 -7.49 10.36
C ASP A 160 -14.15 -7.20 11.43
N ASP A 161 -13.78 -5.94 11.59
CA ASP A 161 -12.83 -5.45 12.60
C ASP A 161 -13.23 -4.03 13.03
N ASP A 162 -12.50 -3.47 13.97
CA ASP A 162 -12.73 -2.14 14.51
C ASP A 162 -11.49 -1.26 14.38
N PHE A 163 -11.68 -0.04 13.89
CA PHE A 163 -10.63 0.97 13.79
C PHE A 163 -10.75 1.98 14.93
N ALA A 164 -9.82 1.91 15.89
CA ALA A 164 -9.78 2.81 17.04
C ALA A 164 -9.02 4.10 16.71
N PHE A 165 -9.67 5.25 16.90
CA PHE A 165 -9.11 6.57 16.61
C PHE A 165 -9.71 7.65 17.51
N ALA A 166 -9.06 8.81 17.54
CA ALA A 166 -9.51 10.03 18.19
C ALA A 166 -9.33 11.25 17.25
N PRO A 167 -9.97 12.39 17.53
CA PRO A 167 -9.72 13.63 16.79
C PRO A 167 -8.25 14.02 16.81
N ALA A 168 -7.76 14.63 15.72
CA ALA A 168 -6.39 15.09 15.61
C ALA A 168 -5.97 16.09 16.71
N ARG A 169 -6.92 16.92 17.22
CA ARG A 169 -6.68 17.89 18.30
C ARG A 169 -6.30 17.25 19.63
N GLN A 170 -6.53 15.94 19.80
CA GLN A 170 -6.17 15.19 21.00
C GLN A 170 -4.77 14.56 20.90
N ALA A 171 -4.06 14.76 19.80
CA ALA A 171 -2.69 14.26 19.66
C ALA A 171 -1.82 14.72 20.85
N GLY A 172 -1.05 13.79 21.41
CA GLY A 172 -0.22 14.00 22.59
C GLY A 172 -0.91 13.79 23.93
N GLN A 173 -2.24 13.61 23.99
CA GLN A 173 -2.96 13.33 25.23
C GLN A 173 -2.77 11.86 25.65
N ALA A 174 -2.71 11.62 26.96
CA ALA A 174 -2.72 10.28 27.52
C ALA A 174 -4.15 9.72 27.53
N VAL A 175 -4.28 8.44 27.23
CA VAL A 175 -5.55 7.69 27.25
C VAL A 175 -5.32 6.31 27.83
N GLU A 176 -6.25 5.85 28.65
CA GLU A 176 -6.23 4.47 29.17
C GLU A 176 -7.15 3.62 28.27
N THR A 177 -6.56 2.66 27.56
CA THR A 177 -7.32 1.82 26.64
C THR A 177 -6.64 0.48 26.39
N ALA A 178 -7.46 -0.55 26.12
CA ALA A 178 -7.00 -1.84 25.61
C ALA A 178 -6.99 -1.89 24.05
N ALA A 179 -7.61 -0.91 23.39
CA ALA A 179 -7.70 -0.90 21.94
C ALA A 179 -6.33 -0.64 21.30
N ARG A 180 -6.01 -1.40 20.27
CA ARG A 180 -4.90 -1.09 19.36
C ARG A 180 -5.26 0.10 18.48
N GLY A 181 -4.27 0.96 18.21
CA GLY A 181 -4.47 2.13 17.40
C GLY A 181 -4.52 1.81 15.91
N GLY A 182 -5.44 2.44 15.19
CA GLY A 182 -5.51 2.34 13.73
C GLY A 182 -5.77 0.92 13.25
N VAL A 183 -4.97 0.46 12.28
CA VAL A 183 -5.00 -0.92 11.73
C VAL A 183 -4.38 -1.96 12.67
N GLY A 184 -3.90 -1.57 13.84
CA GLY A 184 -3.42 -2.47 14.88
C GLY A 184 -2.00 -3.03 14.67
N PHE A 185 -1.19 -2.46 13.79
CA PHE A 185 0.21 -2.85 13.66
C PHE A 185 1.03 -2.34 14.85
N ASP A 186 1.83 -3.24 15.42
CA ASP A 186 2.68 -2.96 16.57
C ASP A 186 4.07 -2.47 16.16
N ARG A 187 4.52 -2.82 14.95
CA ARG A 187 5.84 -2.45 14.41
C ARG A 187 5.79 -2.18 12.92
N ILE A 188 6.47 -1.13 12.48
CA ILE A 188 6.73 -0.85 11.07
C ILE A 188 8.24 -0.86 10.84
N SER A 189 8.70 -1.49 9.76
CA SER A 189 10.11 -1.56 9.40
C SER A 189 10.33 -1.08 7.97
N VAL A 190 11.37 -0.29 7.74
CA VAL A 190 11.93 -0.09 6.41
C VAL A 190 12.85 -1.26 6.13
N VAL A 191 12.70 -1.83 4.94
CA VAL A 191 13.46 -3.01 4.48
C VAL A 191 14.36 -2.61 3.33
N ALA A 192 15.62 -2.99 3.40
CA ALA A 192 16.56 -2.94 2.28
C ALA A 192 17.23 -4.30 2.13
N GLY A 193 17.29 -4.83 0.93
CA GLY A 193 17.83 -6.16 0.72
C GLY A 193 18.23 -6.45 -0.71
N GLN A 194 18.67 -7.68 -0.92
CA GLN A 194 19.03 -8.17 -2.24
C GLN A 194 18.51 -9.59 -2.46
N TYR A 195 18.14 -9.87 -3.68
CA TYR A 195 17.90 -11.21 -4.22
C TYR A 195 19.12 -11.61 -5.05
N ARG A 196 19.71 -12.75 -4.74
CA ARG A 196 20.75 -13.38 -5.53
C ARG A 196 20.14 -14.57 -6.27
N PRO A 197 19.76 -14.43 -7.55
CA PRO A 197 19.13 -15.49 -8.32
C PRO A 197 20.00 -16.75 -8.36
N ASP A 198 19.37 -17.90 -8.27
CA ASP A 198 20.03 -19.19 -8.44
C ASP A 198 20.52 -19.34 -9.91
N ALA A 199 21.56 -20.12 -10.15
CA ALA A 199 22.14 -20.30 -11.49
C ALA A 199 21.13 -20.83 -12.53
N ALA A 200 20.10 -21.55 -12.08
CA ALA A 200 19.02 -22.06 -12.92
C ALA A 200 17.89 -21.05 -13.17
N SER A 201 17.82 -19.94 -12.42
CA SER A 201 16.79 -18.92 -12.61
C SER A 201 16.96 -18.22 -13.96
N ARG A 202 15.82 -17.90 -14.58
CA ARG A 202 15.77 -17.21 -15.87
C ARG A 202 14.77 -16.06 -15.79
N ASP A 203 15.04 -14.99 -16.53
CA ASP A 203 14.10 -13.90 -16.73
C ASP A 203 12.94 -14.32 -17.66
N VAL A 204 11.99 -13.43 -17.91
CA VAL A 204 10.83 -13.70 -18.80
C VAL A 204 11.26 -14.05 -20.23
N ASN A 205 12.41 -13.57 -20.69
CA ASN A 205 12.96 -13.84 -22.02
C ASN A 205 13.83 -15.10 -22.05
N GLY A 206 14.01 -15.80 -20.92
CA GLY A 206 14.86 -16.99 -20.82
C GLY A 206 16.34 -16.69 -20.60
N ALA A 207 16.72 -15.42 -20.41
CA ALA A 207 18.11 -15.05 -20.11
C ALA A 207 18.45 -15.29 -18.63
N ALA A 208 19.74 -15.56 -18.36
CA ALA A 208 20.24 -15.61 -16.99
C ALA A 208 20.32 -14.20 -16.40
N TYR A 209 20.12 -14.08 -15.10
CA TYR A 209 20.33 -12.80 -14.40
C TYR A 209 21.81 -12.46 -14.34
N ALA A 210 22.15 -11.22 -14.68
CA ALA A 210 23.56 -10.76 -14.70
C ALA A 210 24.13 -10.56 -13.29
N GLY A 211 23.31 -10.51 -12.25
CA GLY A 211 23.75 -10.26 -10.87
C GLY A 211 22.60 -10.25 -9.87
N SER A 212 22.86 -9.67 -8.71
CA SER A 212 21.86 -9.52 -7.67
C SER A 212 20.87 -8.39 -7.99
N LEU A 213 19.63 -8.57 -7.57
CA LEU A 213 18.56 -7.58 -7.65
C LEU A 213 18.41 -6.93 -6.27
N GLY A 214 18.71 -5.64 -6.16
CA GLY A 214 18.46 -4.89 -4.93
C GLY A 214 17.01 -4.48 -4.83
N TYR A 215 16.44 -4.58 -3.63
CA TYR A 215 15.08 -4.12 -3.35
C TYR A 215 15.01 -3.27 -2.09
N ALA A 216 14.02 -2.40 -2.02
CA ALA A 216 13.64 -1.67 -0.83
C ALA A 216 12.12 -1.75 -0.63
N GLY A 217 11.66 -1.63 0.61
CA GLY A 217 10.24 -1.72 0.92
C GLY A 217 9.94 -1.55 2.39
N PHE A 218 8.76 -2.07 2.79
CA PHE A 218 8.23 -1.98 4.14
C PHE A 218 7.75 -3.32 4.63
N ARG A 219 7.77 -3.46 5.95
CA ARG A 219 7.06 -4.50 6.65
C ARG A 219 6.31 -3.90 7.85
N ALA A 220 5.04 -4.23 7.97
CA ALA A 220 4.20 -3.90 9.12
C ALA A 220 3.81 -5.20 9.82
N ASP A 221 4.14 -5.32 11.11
CA ASP A 221 3.93 -6.53 11.91
C ASP A 221 2.92 -6.24 13.03
N GLN A 222 1.99 -7.16 13.24
CA GLN A 222 1.09 -7.21 14.39
C GLN A 222 1.44 -8.44 15.25
N MET A 223 1.75 -8.20 16.51
CA MET A 223 2.07 -9.27 17.45
C MET A 223 0.79 -10.04 17.84
N LEU A 224 0.78 -11.34 17.61
CA LEU A 224 -0.28 -12.25 18.05
C LEU A 224 -0.02 -12.76 19.47
N SER A 225 1.25 -12.87 19.84
CA SER A 225 1.72 -13.25 21.16
C SER A 225 3.09 -12.62 21.43
N SER A 226 3.69 -12.88 22.59
CA SER A 226 5.08 -12.48 22.89
C SER A 226 6.12 -13.08 21.90
N HIS A 227 5.74 -14.12 21.16
CA HIS A 227 6.66 -14.88 20.32
C HIS A 227 6.20 -15.01 18.86
N SER A 228 4.97 -14.63 18.51
CA SER A 228 4.44 -14.78 17.15
C SER A 228 3.85 -13.49 16.65
N PHE A 229 3.98 -13.27 15.34
CA PHE A 229 3.42 -12.13 14.64
C PHE A 229 2.89 -12.53 13.26
N TRP A 230 1.94 -11.77 12.79
CA TRP A 230 1.60 -11.73 11.37
C TRP A 230 1.86 -10.33 10.83
N GLY A 231 1.92 -10.18 9.53
CA GLY A 231 2.15 -8.85 8.95
C GLY A 231 2.02 -8.80 7.44
N LEU A 232 2.28 -7.61 6.91
CA LEU A 232 2.35 -7.34 5.49
C LEU A 232 3.75 -6.83 5.14
N GLU A 233 4.34 -7.38 4.08
CA GLU A 233 5.62 -6.93 3.52
C GLU A 233 5.39 -6.46 2.08
N SER A 234 5.94 -5.31 1.73
CA SER A 234 6.02 -4.84 0.35
C SER A 234 7.46 -4.59 -0.02
N GLY A 235 7.81 -4.80 -1.28
CA GLY A 235 9.12 -4.54 -1.81
C GLY A 235 9.08 -4.19 -3.29
N ALA A 236 10.02 -3.36 -3.73
CA ALA A 236 10.20 -3.03 -5.13
C ALA A 236 11.69 -2.93 -5.47
N ALA A 237 12.05 -3.22 -6.72
CA ALA A 237 13.43 -3.17 -7.17
C ALA A 237 13.97 -1.73 -7.15
N VAL A 238 15.21 -1.60 -6.64
CA VAL A 238 15.98 -0.34 -6.63
C VAL A 238 17.30 -0.47 -7.40
N SER A 239 17.68 -1.69 -7.78
CA SER A 239 18.88 -1.94 -8.59
C SER A 239 18.86 -3.34 -9.22
N GLY A 240 19.81 -3.61 -10.13
CA GLY A 240 19.99 -4.93 -10.75
C GLY A 240 19.20 -5.13 -12.05
N GLY A 241 18.65 -4.08 -12.67
CA GLY A 241 17.97 -4.14 -13.97
C GLY A 241 16.58 -4.78 -13.93
N ALA A 242 15.94 -4.80 -12.74
CA ALA A 242 14.58 -5.30 -12.53
C ALA A 242 13.59 -4.18 -12.17
N ASP A 243 13.83 -2.98 -12.69
CA ASP A 243 12.92 -1.84 -12.49
C ASP A 243 11.50 -2.17 -12.95
N GLY A 244 10.53 -1.83 -12.09
CA GLY A 244 9.14 -2.27 -12.23
C GLY A 244 8.83 -3.63 -11.59
N TYR A 245 9.82 -4.32 -10.96
CA TYR A 245 9.50 -5.43 -10.05
C TYR A 245 8.92 -4.89 -8.75
N ALA A 246 7.81 -5.46 -8.33
CA ALA A 246 7.20 -5.20 -7.02
C ALA A 246 6.61 -6.48 -6.44
N GLU A 247 6.49 -6.52 -5.10
CA GLU A 247 5.87 -7.62 -4.36
C GLU A 247 5.06 -7.11 -3.18
N ILE A 248 3.98 -7.81 -2.85
CA ILE A 248 3.15 -7.62 -1.65
C ILE A 248 2.88 -8.99 -1.07
N LEU A 249 3.34 -9.21 0.16
CA LEU A 249 3.33 -10.52 0.83
C LEU A 249 2.65 -10.42 2.19
N GLY A 250 1.79 -11.41 2.50
CA GLY A 250 1.41 -11.71 3.87
C GLY A 250 2.55 -12.47 4.55
N VAL A 251 2.85 -12.11 5.78
CA VAL A 251 3.96 -12.66 6.58
C VAL A 251 3.42 -13.32 7.84
N PHE A 252 3.97 -14.44 8.22
CA PHE A 252 3.80 -15.04 9.54
C PHE A 252 5.18 -15.40 10.10
N GLY A 253 5.44 -15.07 11.35
CA GLY A 253 6.74 -15.29 11.95
C GLY A 253 6.72 -15.57 13.45
N LEU A 254 7.84 -16.13 13.90
CA LEU A 254 8.14 -16.41 15.30
C LEU A 254 9.44 -15.71 15.68
N GLU A 255 9.47 -15.08 16.87
CA GLU A 255 10.65 -14.44 17.43
C GLU A 255 10.81 -14.86 18.91
N TYR A 256 11.99 -15.33 19.30
CA TYR A 256 12.31 -15.71 20.67
C TYR A 256 13.46 -14.88 21.21
N PRO A 257 13.41 -14.41 22.47
CA PRO A 257 14.52 -13.72 23.09
C PRO A 257 15.72 -14.67 23.22
N LEU A 258 16.92 -14.13 22.96
CA LEU A 258 18.18 -14.79 23.14
C LEU A 258 18.95 -14.00 24.22
N TRP A 259 19.31 -14.58 25.35
CA TRP A 259 19.95 -14.02 26.55
C TRP A 259 19.12 -12.96 27.30
N ASP A 260 18.63 -11.91 26.61
CA ASP A 260 17.76 -10.90 27.18
C ASP A 260 16.73 -10.43 26.13
N GLU A 261 15.80 -9.56 26.51
CA GLU A 261 14.76 -9.05 25.61
C GLU A 261 15.31 -8.17 24.48
N ARG A 262 16.60 -7.77 24.53
CA ARG A 262 17.22 -6.89 23.54
C ARG A 262 17.64 -7.61 22.26
N LEU A 263 17.92 -8.90 22.36
CA LEU A 263 18.32 -9.70 21.20
C LEU A 263 17.30 -10.83 21.01
N ARG A 264 16.73 -10.92 19.81
CA ARG A 264 15.77 -11.96 19.42
C ARG A 264 16.24 -12.70 18.19
N VAL A 265 16.02 -14.00 18.15
CA VAL A 265 16.19 -14.82 16.96
C VAL A 265 14.81 -15.20 16.45
N GLY A 266 14.66 -15.27 15.13
CA GLY A 266 13.36 -15.58 14.55
C GLY A 266 13.43 -16.30 13.21
N ALA A 267 12.27 -16.82 12.85
CA ALA A 267 12.02 -17.39 11.55
C ALA A 267 10.66 -16.91 11.03
N ARG A 268 10.55 -16.73 9.72
CA ARG A 268 9.30 -16.32 9.10
C ARG A 268 9.07 -16.98 7.75
N VAL A 269 7.81 -17.09 7.39
CA VAL A 269 7.34 -17.44 6.06
C VAL A 269 6.46 -16.32 5.52
N ALA A 270 6.45 -16.14 4.22
CA ALA A 270 5.60 -15.18 3.57
C ALA A 270 5.11 -15.73 2.23
N ALA A 271 3.90 -15.34 1.85
CA ALA A 271 3.31 -15.65 0.56
C ALA A 271 2.47 -14.48 0.07
N GLY A 272 2.41 -14.29 -1.23
CA GLY A 272 1.62 -13.25 -1.84
C GLY A 272 1.90 -13.08 -3.32
N LEU A 273 1.83 -11.85 -3.78
CA LEU A 273 1.91 -11.51 -5.20
C LEU A 273 3.17 -10.70 -5.49
N GLY A 274 3.80 -10.96 -6.64
CA GLY A 274 4.91 -10.17 -7.11
C GLY A 274 5.26 -10.46 -8.56
N GLY A 275 6.06 -9.57 -9.14
CA GLY A 275 6.52 -9.69 -10.52
C GLY A 275 6.79 -8.33 -11.16
N GLY A 276 6.88 -8.31 -12.48
CA GLY A 276 7.35 -7.14 -13.25
C GLY A 276 8.89 -7.13 -13.37
N GLY A 277 9.45 -6.08 -13.94
CA GLY A 277 10.89 -5.90 -14.08
C GLY A 277 11.61 -7.06 -14.77
N ARG A 278 10.94 -7.76 -15.67
CA ARG A 278 11.39 -9.00 -16.34
C ARG A 278 11.64 -10.20 -15.41
N VAL A 279 11.22 -10.14 -14.15
CA VAL A 279 11.31 -11.28 -13.23
C VAL A 279 10.25 -12.31 -13.57
N ALA A 280 10.65 -13.56 -13.84
CA ALA A 280 9.77 -14.63 -14.34
C ALA A 280 8.96 -15.27 -13.21
N THR A 281 7.92 -14.59 -12.76
CA THR A 281 7.00 -15.04 -11.71
C THR A 281 5.73 -15.70 -12.25
N GLN A 282 5.57 -15.77 -13.55
CA GLN A 282 4.42 -16.35 -14.26
C GLN A 282 3.10 -15.67 -13.83
N GLY A 283 2.26 -16.37 -13.06
CA GLY A 283 1.00 -15.83 -12.54
C GLY A 283 1.15 -14.74 -11.49
N GLY A 284 2.29 -14.68 -10.80
CA GLY A 284 2.61 -13.67 -9.81
C GLY A 284 2.67 -14.21 -8.38
N ILE A 285 2.32 -15.45 -8.09
CA ILE A 285 2.48 -16.01 -6.75
C ILE A 285 3.96 -16.12 -6.39
N ILE A 286 4.28 -15.59 -5.20
CA ILE A 286 5.63 -15.62 -4.61
C ILE A 286 5.55 -16.17 -3.20
N THR A 287 6.54 -16.98 -2.84
CA THR A 287 6.76 -17.48 -1.48
C THR A 287 8.16 -17.09 -1.00
N LYS A 288 8.28 -16.76 0.29
CA LYS A 288 9.54 -16.36 0.92
C LYS A 288 9.66 -17.02 2.29
N ALA A 289 10.83 -17.48 2.63
CA ALA A 289 11.16 -17.97 3.97
C ALA A 289 12.49 -17.38 4.41
N ALA A 290 12.60 -16.93 5.65
CA ALA A 290 13.80 -16.33 6.17
C ALA A 290 13.99 -16.65 7.66
N VAL A 291 15.24 -16.65 8.08
CA VAL A 291 15.67 -16.66 9.49
C VAL A 291 16.45 -15.38 9.76
N GLY A 292 16.45 -14.91 10.99
CA GLY A 292 17.14 -13.67 11.30
C GLY A 292 17.35 -13.42 12.78
N VAL A 293 18.04 -12.33 13.02
CA VAL A 293 18.28 -11.79 14.36
C VAL A 293 17.80 -10.35 14.40
N ARG A 294 17.20 -9.95 15.50
CA ARG A 294 16.74 -8.59 15.78
C ARG A 294 17.39 -8.09 17.06
N ALA A 295 17.99 -6.91 16.98
CA ALA A 295 18.53 -6.20 18.14
C ALA A 295 17.69 -4.95 18.42
N GLN A 296 17.26 -4.76 19.66
CA GLN A 296 16.62 -3.54 20.13
C GLN A 296 17.70 -2.48 20.40
N LEU A 297 17.67 -1.39 19.62
CA LEU A 297 18.64 -0.30 19.72
C LEU A 297 18.23 0.78 20.73
N GLY A 298 16.95 0.95 20.94
CA GLY A 298 16.36 1.93 21.84
C GLY A 298 14.97 1.52 22.30
N ARG A 299 14.22 2.42 22.93
CA ARG A 299 12.87 2.11 23.42
C ARG A 299 11.88 1.74 22.30
N HIS A 300 12.04 2.36 21.13
CA HIS A 300 11.13 2.23 19.99
C HIS A 300 11.83 1.84 18.70
N THR A 301 13.12 1.57 18.71
CA THR A 301 13.90 1.33 17.48
C THR A 301 14.60 0.00 17.54
N SER A 302 14.48 -0.79 16.49
CA SER A 302 15.14 -2.08 16.36
C SER A 302 15.85 -2.20 15.00
N LEU A 303 16.90 -3.04 14.97
CA LEU A 303 17.61 -3.41 13.75
C LEU A 303 17.53 -4.92 13.59
N ALA A 304 17.09 -5.40 12.43
CA ALA A 304 17.10 -6.83 12.14
C ALA A 304 17.91 -7.15 10.89
N LEU A 305 18.56 -8.30 10.92
CA LEU A 305 19.24 -8.92 9.78
C LEU A 305 18.55 -10.24 9.48
N GLU A 306 18.20 -10.45 8.23
CA GLU A 306 17.51 -11.67 7.80
C GLU A 306 18.21 -12.27 6.57
N ALA A 307 18.23 -13.60 6.51
CA ALA A 307 18.68 -14.36 5.34
C ALA A 307 17.69 -15.48 5.04
N GLY A 308 17.49 -15.79 3.76
CA GLY A 308 16.49 -16.75 3.38
C GLY A 308 16.42 -17.07 1.89
N ARG A 309 15.26 -17.48 1.45
CA ARG A 309 14.96 -17.81 0.06
C ARG A 309 13.63 -17.23 -0.37
N ILE A 310 13.56 -16.85 -1.64
CA ILE A 310 12.35 -16.46 -2.35
C ILE A 310 12.18 -17.35 -3.58
N SER A 311 10.94 -17.68 -3.91
CA SER A 311 10.59 -18.53 -5.05
C SER A 311 9.26 -18.10 -5.65
N ALA A 312 9.16 -18.14 -6.97
CA ALA A 312 7.91 -18.13 -7.71
C ALA A 312 7.55 -19.59 -8.07
N PRO A 313 6.56 -20.22 -7.40
CA PRO A 313 6.25 -21.63 -7.59
C PRO A 313 5.90 -21.99 -9.03
N ASP A 314 5.13 -21.12 -9.70
CA ASP A 314 4.71 -21.32 -11.10
C ASP A 314 5.69 -20.71 -12.11
N GLY A 315 6.70 -19.97 -11.62
CA GLY A 315 7.67 -19.25 -12.42
C GLY A 315 9.05 -19.89 -12.44
N ARG A 316 9.99 -19.19 -13.10
CA ARG A 316 11.40 -19.62 -13.19
C ARG A 316 12.31 -18.83 -12.26
N PHE A 317 11.75 -17.99 -11.37
CA PHE A 317 12.52 -17.19 -10.44
C PHE A 317 12.68 -17.89 -9.10
N LYS A 318 13.92 -18.14 -8.71
CA LYS A 318 14.33 -18.61 -7.38
C LYS A 318 15.59 -17.86 -6.99
N ALA A 319 15.67 -17.37 -5.75
CA ALA A 319 16.82 -16.62 -5.28
C ALA A 319 17.08 -16.83 -3.78
N ARG A 320 18.33 -16.63 -3.35
CA ARG A 320 18.66 -16.37 -1.96
C ARG A 320 18.36 -14.91 -1.65
N THR A 321 17.94 -14.62 -0.44
CA THR A 321 17.69 -13.24 0.01
C THR A 321 18.51 -12.94 1.25
N ALA A 322 18.99 -11.69 1.32
CA ALA A 322 19.53 -11.09 2.54
C ALA A 322 18.97 -9.69 2.67
N SER A 323 18.56 -9.30 3.87
CA SER A 323 17.94 -8.00 4.14
C SER A 323 18.32 -7.45 5.50
N VAL A 324 18.27 -6.13 5.58
CA VAL A 324 18.37 -5.32 6.80
C VAL A 324 17.02 -4.64 6.99
N LEU A 325 16.51 -4.63 8.22
CA LEU A 325 15.27 -3.98 8.58
C LEU A 325 15.54 -2.99 9.72
N LEU A 326 15.19 -1.74 9.51
CA LEU A 326 15.14 -0.73 10.57
C LEU A 326 13.69 -0.60 11.02
N GLY A 327 13.41 -1.08 12.22
CA GLY A 327 12.06 -1.14 12.80
C GLY A 327 11.79 0.01 13.77
N LEU A 328 10.55 0.51 13.71
CA LEU A 328 9.96 1.41 14.67
C LEU A 328 8.80 0.70 15.37
N ASP A 329 8.90 0.49 16.68
CA ASP A 329 7.84 -0.06 17.50
C ASP A 329 6.79 1.03 17.74
N LEU A 330 5.58 0.82 17.26
CA LEU A 330 4.45 1.75 17.36
C LEU A 330 3.65 1.51 18.62
N ASP A 331 3.47 0.23 18.96
CA ASP A 331 2.72 -0.24 20.11
C ASP A 331 3.34 -1.53 20.67
N VAL A 332 2.86 -1.97 21.82
CA VAL A 332 3.15 -3.29 22.37
C VAL A 332 1.82 -3.92 22.68
N MET A 333 1.68 -5.18 22.33
CA MET A 333 0.51 -5.96 22.70
C MET A 333 0.24 -5.82 24.19
N PRO A 334 -0.95 -5.34 24.61
CA PRO A 334 -1.31 -5.36 26.02
C PRO A 334 -1.34 -6.80 26.46
N GLN A 335 -0.43 -7.17 27.35
CA GLN A 335 -0.42 -8.53 27.91
C GLN A 335 -1.55 -8.74 28.92
N ASP A 336 -2.05 -7.63 29.55
CA ASP A 336 -2.96 -7.69 30.68
C ASP A 336 -4.09 -6.64 30.64
N GLY A 337 -4.65 -6.30 29.48
CA GLY A 337 -5.82 -5.42 29.39
C GLY A 337 -5.50 -3.95 29.09
N ALA A 338 -6.28 -3.02 29.65
CA ALA A 338 -6.10 -1.59 29.42
C ALA A 338 -4.79 -1.08 30.03
N GLY A 339 -4.10 -0.20 29.27
CA GLY A 339 -2.87 0.45 29.71
C GLY A 339 -2.81 1.91 29.26
N GLU A 340 -1.94 2.70 29.90
CA GLU A 340 -1.71 4.09 29.53
C GLU A 340 -1.01 4.18 28.18
N ARG A 341 -1.61 4.90 27.23
CA ARG A 341 -1.11 5.16 25.88
C ARG A 341 -1.14 6.65 25.60
N VAL A 342 -0.47 7.05 24.52
CA VAL A 342 -0.50 8.43 24.02
C VAL A 342 -1.18 8.45 22.66
N LEU A 343 -2.04 9.41 22.43
CA LEU A 343 -2.67 9.62 21.14
C LEU A 343 -1.65 10.18 20.13
N GLN A 344 -1.24 9.34 19.22
CA GLN A 344 -0.28 9.66 18.16
C GLN A 344 -0.99 10.32 16.99
N GLY A 345 -0.59 11.53 16.62
CA GLY A 345 -1.13 12.22 15.44
C GLY A 345 -0.78 11.50 14.14
N MET A 346 -1.80 11.29 13.32
CA MET A 346 -1.73 10.63 12.02
C MET A 346 -2.50 11.46 10.99
N GLU A 347 -2.15 11.28 9.71
CA GLU A 347 -2.94 11.82 8.60
C GLU A 347 -3.02 10.77 7.48
N TRP A 348 -4.20 10.57 6.94
CA TRP A 348 -4.39 9.91 5.66
C TRP A 348 -4.44 10.97 4.56
N GLU A 349 -3.82 10.66 3.45
CA GLU A 349 -3.73 11.57 2.32
C GLU A 349 -4.10 10.82 1.04
N ALA A 350 -5.13 11.31 0.35
CA ALA A 350 -5.48 10.86 -0.98
C ALA A 350 -4.82 11.82 -1.98
N LYS A 351 -4.01 11.28 -2.90
CA LYS A 351 -3.12 12.05 -3.79
C LYS A 351 -3.47 11.89 -5.25
N LEU A 352 -3.36 13.00 -5.97
CA LEU A 352 -3.33 13.08 -7.42
C LEU A 352 -2.05 13.82 -7.82
N THR A 353 -1.16 13.17 -8.56
CA THR A 353 0.12 13.77 -8.95
C THR A 353 0.27 13.71 -10.47
N ARG A 354 0.59 14.85 -11.08
CA ARG A 354 0.95 14.97 -12.49
C ARG A 354 2.45 15.18 -12.65
N TYR A 355 3.09 14.28 -13.34
CA TYR A 355 4.47 14.40 -13.80
C TYR A 355 4.44 15.05 -15.18
N THR A 356 5.08 16.20 -15.36
CA THR A 356 4.90 17.03 -16.54
C THR A 356 5.82 16.68 -17.70
N ALA A 357 6.96 16.01 -17.40
CA ALA A 357 7.99 15.70 -18.37
C ALA A 357 8.73 14.41 -17.93
N ALA A 358 8.19 13.25 -18.31
CA ALA A 358 8.78 11.97 -17.90
C ALA A 358 9.46 11.25 -19.06
N ALA A 359 10.76 11.03 -18.93
CA ALA A 359 11.55 10.25 -19.88
C ALA A 359 11.06 8.82 -19.99
N ARG A 360 11.02 8.28 -21.18
CA ARG A 360 10.53 6.95 -21.54
C ARG A 360 11.61 6.13 -22.21
N TYR A 361 11.55 4.78 -22.09
CA TYR A 361 12.47 3.89 -22.80
C TYR A 361 12.30 3.91 -24.33
N SER A 362 11.08 4.02 -24.82
CA SER A 362 10.77 3.83 -26.25
C SER A 362 9.84 4.88 -26.85
N LEU A 363 9.47 5.89 -26.08
CA LEU A 363 8.60 6.98 -26.50
C LEU A 363 9.29 8.31 -26.21
N PRO A 364 8.89 9.42 -26.89
CA PRO A 364 9.28 10.75 -26.45
C PRO A 364 8.88 11.03 -25.00
N GLU A 365 9.59 11.97 -24.39
CA GLU A 365 9.20 12.50 -23.09
C GLU A 365 7.77 13.02 -23.11
N GLN A 366 6.97 12.63 -22.14
CA GLN A 366 5.55 13.01 -22.08
C GLN A 366 5.01 13.01 -20.65
N PRO A 367 3.98 13.83 -20.38
CA PRO A 367 3.33 13.84 -19.07
C PRO A 367 2.57 12.54 -18.80
N PHE A 368 2.36 12.27 -17.49
CA PHE A 368 1.43 11.24 -17.03
C PHE A 368 0.87 11.58 -15.66
N ASP A 369 -0.29 11.01 -15.34
CA ASP A 369 -1.01 11.23 -14.09
C ASP A 369 -1.01 9.95 -13.25
N THR A 370 -0.85 10.14 -11.94
CA THR A 370 -0.93 9.06 -10.94
C THR A 370 -1.97 9.38 -9.89
N VAL A 371 -2.54 8.34 -9.31
CA VAL A 371 -3.35 8.41 -8.08
C VAL A 371 -2.73 7.54 -7.03
N GLY A 372 -2.97 7.87 -5.77
CA GLY A 372 -2.47 7.07 -4.67
C GLY A 372 -2.83 7.60 -3.31
N PHE A 373 -2.16 7.02 -2.32
CA PHE A 373 -2.36 7.32 -0.91
C PHE A 373 -1.04 7.63 -0.24
N ALA A 374 -1.11 8.45 0.81
CA ALA A 374 -0.04 8.57 1.77
C ALA A 374 -0.60 8.40 3.19
N ILE A 375 0.28 7.94 4.06
CA ILE A 375 0.06 7.96 5.50
C ILE A 375 1.19 8.74 6.15
N ASN A 376 0.80 9.74 6.95
CA ASN A 376 1.72 10.60 7.67
C ASN A 376 1.62 10.31 9.16
N ARG A 377 2.75 10.16 9.84
CA ARG A 377 2.84 10.02 11.28
C ARG A 377 3.61 11.19 11.86
N ARG A 378 2.98 11.97 12.73
CA ARG A 378 3.60 13.10 13.40
C ARG A 378 4.74 12.67 14.32
N ILE A 379 5.88 13.35 14.21
CA ILE A 379 7.02 13.25 15.13
C ILE A 379 6.84 14.30 16.23
N ASP A 380 6.55 15.51 15.79
CA ASP A 380 6.29 16.69 16.61
C ASP A 380 5.28 17.61 15.87
N PRO A 381 4.94 18.82 16.36
CA PRO A 381 4.03 19.72 15.66
C PRO A 381 4.46 20.09 14.24
N TYR A 382 5.75 20.05 13.92
CA TYR A 382 6.31 20.50 12.65
C TYR A 382 6.78 19.36 11.73
N LEU A 383 7.21 18.25 12.29
CA LEU A 383 7.84 17.15 11.55
C LEU A 383 6.94 15.90 11.53
N TYR A 384 7.00 15.18 10.43
CA TYR A 384 6.30 13.90 10.28
C TYR A 384 7.06 12.93 9.36
N TYR A 385 6.88 11.64 9.61
CA TYR A 385 7.20 10.59 8.66
C TYR A 385 6.06 10.45 7.66
N THR A 386 6.40 10.15 6.40
CA THR A 386 5.41 9.87 5.35
C THR A 386 5.79 8.61 4.57
N GLY A 387 4.78 7.77 4.29
CA GLY A 387 4.86 6.67 3.34
C GLY A 387 3.82 6.88 2.25
N GLN A 388 4.19 6.77 0.98
CA GLN A 388 3.34 7.07 -0.17
C GLN A 388 3.37 5.94 -1.17
N ALA A 389 2.21 5.61 -1.76
CA ALA A 389 2.07 4.67 -2.86
C ALA A 389 1.22 5.29 -3.96
N LEU A 390 1.74 5.33 -5.18
CA LEU A 390 1.09 5.93 -6.35
C LEU A 390 1.13 4.98 -7.53
N SER A 391 0.10 5.02 -8.38
CA SER A 391 0.00 4.23 -9.60
C SER A 391 -0.57 5.06 -10.75
N ALA A 392 -0.09 4.82 -11.97
CA ALA A 392 -0.51 5.58 -13.14
C ALA A 392 -1.97 5.31 -13.52
N VAL A 393 -2.66 6.38 -13.93
CA VAL A 393 -4.05 6.35 -14.42
C VAL A 393 -4.18 6.90 -15.86
N ASP A 394 -3.20 7.66 -16.33
CA ASP A 394 -3.20 8.25 -17.67
C ASP A 394 -1.78 8.49 -18.20
N GLY A 395 -1.66 9.01 -19.45
CA GLY A 395 -0.39 9.36 -20.07
C GLY A 395 0.39 8.16 -20.63
N ARG A 396 -0.27 7.08 -21.03
CA ARG A 396 0.35 5.85 -21.56
C ARG A 396 1.41 5.25 -20.62
N ALA A 397 1.21 5.44 -19.30
CA ALA A 397 2.11 4.96 -18.27
C ALA A 397 1.51 3.77 -17.50
N GLY A 398 0.51 3.11 -18.04
CA GLY A 398 -0.14 1.96 -17.39
C GLY A 398 0.87 0.91 -16.96
N GLY A 399 0.82 0.53 -15.68
CA GLY A 399 1.83 -0.32 -15.05
C GLY A 399 2.97 0.43 -14.36
N TYR A 400 3.05 1.76 -14.45
CA TYR A 400 3.94 2.52 -13.57
C TYR A 400 3.36 2.58 -12.17
N SER A 401 4.19 2.25 -11.20
CA SER A 401 3.89 2.40 -9.78
C SER A 401 5.11 2.89 -9.04
N MET A 402 4.87 3.57 -7.93
CA MET A 402 5.91 4.16 -7.09
C MET A 402 5.56 4.01 -5.61
N GLY A 403 6.53 3.55 -4.81
CA GLY A 403 6.49 3.54 -3.36
C GLY A 403 7.58 4.43 -2.80
N LEU A 404 7.22 5.41 -1.98
CA LEU A 404 8.14 6.39 -1.40
C LEU A 404 8.02 6.44 0.11
N VAL A 405 9.12 6.79 0.75
CA VAL A 405 9.17 7.17 2.16
C VAL A 405 10.03 8.38 2.36
N GLY A 406 9.77 9.09 3.44
CA GLY A 406 10.57 10.23 3.79
C GLY A 406 10.09 11.00 4.99
N LEU A 407 10.56 12.22 5.03
CA LEU A 407 10.25 13.19 6.06
C LEU A 407 9.54 14.37 5.44
N GLY A 408 8.54 14.86 6.15
CA GLY A 408 7.88 16.13 5.85
C GLY A 408 8.02 17.11 7.02
N ALA A 409 8.02 18.37 6.66
CA ALA A 409 7.96 19.48 7.61
C ALA A 409 6.85 20.44 7.20
N ASN A 410 6.16 21.04 8.18
CA ASN A 410 5.16 22.07 7.94
C ASN A 410 5.33 23.23 8.93
N SER A 411 4.95 24.43 8.47
CA SER A 411 4.89 25.62 9.31
C SER A 411 3.65 25.61 10.21
N ASP A 412 3.63 26.51 11.17
CA ASP A 412 2.38 26.96 11.79
C ASP A 412 1.44 27.56 10.75
N ALA A 413 0.16 27.56 11.09
CA ALA A 413 -0.83 28.23 10.26
C ALA A 413 -0.63 29.76 10.30
N PHE A 414 -0.61 30.37 9.11
CA PHE A 414 -0.57 31.80 8.93
C PHE A 414 -1.91 32.32 8.39
N ALA A 415 -1.96 33.54 7.87
CA ALA A 415 -3.20 34.21 7.49
C ALA A 415 -4.20 33.32 6.71
N GLY A 416 -5.44 33.24 7.20
CA GLY A 416 -6.52 32.48 6.56
C GLY A 416 -6.46 30.98 6.73
N GLY A 417 -5.69 30.47 7.70
CA GLY A 417 -5.57 29.03 7.97
C GLY A 417 -4.71 28.28 6.94
N TRP A 418 -3.81 28.97 6.24
CA TRP A 418 -2.81 28.40 5.37
C TRP A 418 -1.56 27.97 6.14
N SER A 419 -0.95 26.88 5.75
CA SER A 419 0.39 26.47 6.16
C SER A 419 1.23 26.11 4.94
N ALA A 420 2.55 26.18 5.09
CA ALA A 420 3.50 25.79 4.06
C ALA A 420 4.35 24.62 4.55
N GLY A 421 4.85 23.80 3.64
CA GLY A 421 5.70 22.67 4.02
C GLY A 421 6.56 22.14 2.89
N LEU A 422 7.38 21.18 3.27
CA LEU A 422 8.33 20.50 2.38
C LEU A 422 8.33 18.99 2.68
N GLU A 423 8.37 18.18 1.65
CA GLU A 423 8.61 16.73 1.75
C GLU A 423 9.87 16.33 0.99
N LEU A 424 10.69 15.49 1.62
CA LEU A 424 11.85 14.85 1.02
C LEU A 424 11.68 13.33 1.09
N LEU A 425 11.65 12.69 -0.06
CA LEU A 425 11.22 11.31 -0.23
C LEU A 425 12.25 10.53 -1.02
N GLY A 426 12.39 9.26 -0.68
CA GLY A 426 13.16 8.29 -1.44
C GLY A 426 12.41 6.97 -1.54
N GLY A 427 12.67 6.20 -2.57
CA GLY A 427 12.00 4.92 -2.72
C GLY A 427 12.25 4.25 -4.07
N ALA A 428 11.25 3.48 -4.49
CA ALA A 428 11.30 2.70 -5.71
C ALA A 428 10.15 3.05 -6.65
N ALA A 429 10.43 3.10 -7.94
CA ALA A 429 9.45 3.33 -8.99
C ALA A 429 9.80 2.53 -10.24
N GLY A 430 8.80 2.19 -11.05
CA GLY A 430 9.05 1.56 -12.34
C GLY A 430 7.80 1.08 -13.04
N GLY A 431 7.99 0.53 -14.24
CA GLY A 431 6.90 0.09 -15.12
C GLY A 431 6.41 1.18 -16.07
N GLY A 432 5.36 0.90 -16.84
CA GLY A 432 4.71 1.85 -17.76
C GLY A 432 5.63 2.47 -18.81
N GLY A 433 6.79 1.85 -19.09
CA GLY A 433 7.78 2.37 -20.03
C GLY A 433 8.52 3.64 -19.56
N VAL A 434 8.37 4.06 -18.31
CA VAL A 434 9.10 5.18 -17.70
C VAL A 434 10.55 4.76 -17.42
N ASN A 435 11.50 5.59 -17.81
CA ASN A 435 12.93 5.28 -17.71
C ASN A 435 13.46 5.57 -16.29
N THR A 436 13.30 4.61 -15.39
CA THR A 436 13.79 4.67 -14.02
C THR A 436 15.11 3.92 -13.79
N GLN A 437 15.52 3.09 -14.71
CA GLN A 437 16.73 2.25 -14.73
C GLN A 437 17.17 1.76 -13.34
N GLY A 438 16.63 0.59 -12.95
CA GLY A 438 16.90 -0.02 -11.65
C GLY A 438 15.89 0.35 -10.57
N GLY A 439 15.09 1.40 -10.76
CA GLY A 439 13.92 1.72 -9.96
C GLY A 439 14.14 2.71 -8.81
N ALA A 440 15.34 2.98 -8.36
CA ALA A 440 15.59 3.91 -7.26
C ALA A 440 15.29 5.35 -7.66
N VAL A 441 14.45 6.04 -6.87
CA VAL A 441 14.04 7.42 -7.12
C VAL A 441 14.10 8.27 -5.84
N VAL A 442 14.26 9.58 -6.04
CA VAL A 442 14.13 10.61 -4.99
C VAL A 442 13.14 11.65 -5.45
N GLN A 443 12.39 12.22 -4.52
CA GLN A 443 11.39 13.25 -4.80
C GLN A 443 11.42 14.33 -3.72
N ALA A 444 11.30 15.59 -4.14
CA ALA A 444 11.12 16.73 -3.25
C ALA A 444 9.86 17.47 -3.65
N VAL A 445 9.03 17.86 -2.68
CA VAL A 445 7.76 18.58 -2.89
C VAL A 445 7.66 19.72 -1.89
N ALA A 446 7.54 20.95 -2.38
CA ALA A 446 7.11 22.09 -1.58
C ALA A 446 5.58 22.25 -1.73
N TYR A 447 4.88 22.56 -0.65
CA TYR A 447 3.43 22.62 -0.68
C TYR A 447 2.85 23.76 0.15
N LEU A 448 1.64 24.18 -0.23
CA LEU A 448 0.74 24.99 0.58
C LEU A 448 -0.45 24.10 0.97
N ALA A 449 -0.89 24.21 2.21
CA ALA A 449 -2.03 23.49 2.72
C ALA A 449 -3.01 24.43 3.42
N ARG A 450 -4.29 24.12 3.33
CA ARG A 450 -5.37 24.86 3.96
C ARG A 450 -6.29 23.94 4.72
N ASP A 451 -6.51 24.26 6.00
CA ASP A 451 -7.49 23.55 6.80
C ASP A 451 -8.91 23.95 6.37
N LEU A 452 -9.75 22.95 6.17
CA LEU A 452 -11.15 23.08 5.78
C LEU A 452 -12.05 22.99 7.03
N PRO A 453 -13.28 23.58 7.01
CA PRO A 453 -14.22 23.49 8.15
C PRO A 453 -14.59 22.07 8.57
N SER A 454 -14.44 21.10 7.65
CA SER A 454 -14.72 19.67 7.87
C SER A 454 -13.59 18.90 8.60
N ALA A 455 -12.65 19.61 9.25
CA ALA A 455 -11.44 19.05 9.83
C ALA A 455 -10.54 18.27 8.82
N MET A 456 -10.74 18.49 7.55
CA MET A 456 -9.86 18.03 6.46
C MET A 456 -8.86 19.13 6.10
N ARG A 457 -7.81 18.74 5.36
CA ARG A 457 -6.82 19.68 4.85
C ARG A 457 -6.63 19.47 3.36
N LEU A 458 -6.79 20.52 2.57
CA LEU A 458 -6.46 20.52 1.15
C LEU A 458 -5.00 20.95 1.00
N LYS A 459 -4.21 20.19 0.22
CA LYS A 459 -2.79 20.42 0.02
C LYS A 459 -2.50 20.52 -1.47
N PHE A 460 -1.78 21.55 -1.87
CA PHE A 460 -1.30 21.76 -3.22
C PHE A 460 0.22 21.85 -3.22
N GLY A 461 0.87 20.98 -3.99
CA GLY A 461 2.32 20.85 -4.03
C GLY A 461 2.90 21.06 -5.42
N VAL A 462 4.14 21.50 -5.46
CA VAL A 462 4.99 21.51 -6.65
C VAL A 462 6.33 20.91 -6.28
N GLY A 463 6.93 20.17 -7.19
CA GLY A 463 8.14 19.45 -6.85
C GLY A 463 8.86 18.86 -8.05
N ARG A 464 9.76 17.95 -7.75
CA ARG A 464 10.56 17.25 -8.74
C ARG A 464 10.84 15.82 -8.29
N VAL A 465 10.71 14.86 -9.20
CA VAL A 465 11.15 13.48 -9.03
C VAL A 465 12.35 13.22 -9.93
N LYS A 466 13.31 12.46 -9.41
CA LYS A 466 14.49 12.05 -10.17
C LYS A 466 14.84 10.59 -9.90
N SER A 467 15.09 9.81 -10.95
CA SER A 467 15.71 8.48 -10.80
C SER A 467 17.21 8.61 -10.54
N LEU A 468 17.77 7.69 -9.75
CA LEU A 468 19.19 7.72 -9.42
C LEU A 468 20.09 7.22 -10.56
N LYS A 469 19.53 6.41 -11.48
CA LYS A 469 20.30 5.82 -12.59
C LYS A 469 19.64 5.99 -13.95
N GLY A 470 18.30 6.16 -13.99
CA GLY A 470 17.55 6.36 -15.23
C GLY A 470 17.51 7.82 -15.66
N GLU A 471 16.75 8.07 -16.71
CA GLU A 471 16.58 9.40 -17.30
C GLU A 471 15.34 10.12 -16.75
N LEU A 472 14.55 9.48 -15.88
CA LEU A 472 13.41 10.16 -15.24
C LEU A 472 13.94 11.34 -14.42
N ASP A 473 13.58 12.55 -14.84
CA ASP A 473 13.85 13.81 -14.15
C ASP A 473 12.71 14.79 -14.47
N SER A 474 11.60 14.70 -13.73
CA SER A 474 10.35 15.37 -14.07
C SER A 474 9.90 16.34 -12.98
N PRO A 475 9.54 17.58 -13.35
CA PRO A 475 8.72 18.41 -12.50
C PRO A 475 7.37 17.73 -12.22
N LEU A 476 6.78 18.05 -11.08
CA LEU A 476 5.47 17.53 -10.71
C LEU A 476 4.58 18.60 -10.07
N VAL A 477 3.28 18.37 -10.20
CA VAL A 477 2.23 19.10 -9.48
C VAL A 477 1.41 18.07 -8.72
N ASP A 478 1.12 18.35 -7.46
CA ASP A 478 0.48 17.47 -6.51
C ASP A 478 -0.76 18.17 -5.93
N LEU A 479 -1.88 17.46 -5.92
CA LEU A 479 -3.10 17.86 -5.24
C LEU A 479 -3.50 16.73 -4.31
N SER A 480 -3.70 17.03 -3.03
CA SER A 480 -4.13 16.01 -2.09
C SER A 480 -5.15 16.52 -1.08
N LEU A 481 -5.96 15.58 -0.60
CA LEU A 481 -6.91 15.76 0.48
C LEU A 481 -6.44 14.94 1.68
N ASN A 482 -6.17 15.63 2.79
CA ASN A 482 -5.68 15.03 4.01
C ASN A 482 -6.80 14.94 5.05
N ILE A 483 -6.81 13.84 5.78
CA ILE A 483 -7.73 13.58 6.89
C ILE A 483 -6.87 13.36 8.13
N PRO A 484 -6.71 14.37 8.99
CA PRO A 484 -5.97 14.25 10.24
C PRO A 484 -6.81 13.56 11.32
N PHE A 485 -6.17 12.66 12.06
CA PHE A 485 -6.74 11.93 13.20
C PHE A 485 -5.63 11.56 14.19
N SER A 486 -5.98 10.91 15.28
CA SER A 486 -5.01 10.37 16.24
C SER A 486 -5.32 8.91 16.53
N VAL A 487 -4.31 8.12 16.87
CA VAL A 487 -4.47 6.72 17.26
C VAL A 487 -3.75 6.43 18.57
N PRO A 488 -4.27 5.55 19.43
CA PRO A 488 -3.52 5.08 20.59
C PRO A 488 -2.19 4.46 20.16
N ALA A 489 -1.12 4.86 20.82
CA ALA A 489 0.22 4.32 20.61
C ALA A 489 0.96 4.19 21.95
N LYS A 490 2.00 3.38 21.99
CA LYS A 490 2.87 3.25 23.16
C LYS A 490 3.54 4.58 23.49
N ARG A 491 3.60 4.90 24.78
CA ARG A 491 4.31 6.07 25.35
C ARG A 491 5.83 5.87 25.34
#